data_d3fe709419c860f132a0009bbc91e049
#
_entry.id   d3fe709419c860f132a0009bbc91e049
#
_cell.length_a   1.000
_cell.length_b   1.000
_cell.length_c   1.000
_cell.angle_alpha   90.00
_cell.angle_beta   90.00
_cell.angle_gamma   90.00
#
_symmetry.space_group_name_H-M   'P 1'
#
loop_
_entity.id
_entity.type
_entity.pdbx_description
1 polymer ?
#
loop_
_entity_poly.entity_id
_entity_poly.type
_entity_poly.pdbx_seq_one_letter_code
_entity_poly.pdbx_strand_id
1 'polypeptide(L)'
;MMTLIPSGLIGAFIVDPLNHYFGRRGEIFITGIILVATPIGSGFAQTWEQLFAIRFVMGIGIGAKNATVPIFSSELAPARTRGALVMFWQLWVVAGIFLGFSANVIVKDTGAIAWRLQLGSAFIPALVLVCGVYFCPESPRWLMKHGKYDKAFQSFLKIRAHPIIAARDYYYSYVIYEQEKAIAGGGSYFTRMRDIFTIPRIRRANYGASTVMIAQQMCGINSE
;
A
#
# COMPACT_ATOMS: atom_id res chain seq x y z
N MET A 1 9.92 -18.45 0.81
CA MET A 1 8.70 -17.85 1.39
C MET A 1 8.83 -17.39 2.84
N MET A 2 9.51 -18.11 3.71
CA MET A 2 9.62 -17.78 5.15
C MET A 2 10.17 -16.38 5.50
N THR A 3 10.93 -15.74 4.62
CA THR A 3 11.53 -14.41 4.88
C THR A 3 10.63 -13.23 4.53
N LEU A 4 9.72 -13.39 3.59
CA LEU A 4 8.83 -12.31 3.11
C LEU A 4 7.79 -11.90 4.15
N ILE A 5 7.32 -12.84 4.98
CA ILE A 5 6.29 -12.56 5.99
C ILE A 5 6.83 -11.67 7.12
N PRO A 6 7.93 -12.03 7.81
CA PRO A 6 8.47 -11.19 8.88
C PRO A 6 8.99 -9.84 8.37
N SER A 7 9.62 -9.79 7.20
CA SER A 7 10.07 -8.53 6.61
C SER A 7 8.89 -7.63 6.17
N GLY A 8 7.79 -8.22 5.69
CA GLY A 8 6.56 -7.49 5.38
C GLY A 8 5.93 -6.85 6.62
N LEU A 9 5.97 -7.53 7.76
CA LEU A 9 5.50 -6.98 9.04
C LEU A 9 6.35 -5.77 9.46
N ILE A 10 7.68 -5.85 9.34
CA ILE A 10 8.58 -4.71 9.58
C ILE A 10 8.23 -3.55 8.65
N GLY A 11 8.00 -3.82 7.36
CA GLY A 11 7.59 -2.84 6.37
C GLY A 11 6.29 -2.13 6.76
N ALA A 12 5.29 -2.86 7.26
CA ALA A 12 4.02 -2.28 7.70
C ALA A 12 4.17 -1.34 8.92
N PHE A 13 5.14 -1.56 9.80
CA PHE A 13 5.43 -0.63 10.91
C PHE A 13 6.20 0.60 10.47
N ILE A 14 7.11 0.47 9.50
CA ILE A 14 7.91 1.58 8.98
C ILE A 14 7.07 2.52 8.10
N VAL A 15 5.94 2.05 7.59
CA VAL A 15 5.11 2.82 6.67
C VAL A 15 4.54 4.11 7.25
N ASP A 16 4.19 4.13 8.54
CA ASP A 16 3.55 5.30 9.16
C ASP A 16 4.48 6.52 9.20
N PRO A 17 5.75 6.42 9.68
CA PRO A 17 6.70 7.53 9.55
C PRO A 17 7.02 7.89 8.08
N LEU A 18 7.15 6.93 7.17
CA LEU A 18 7.37 7.23 5.76
C LEU A 18 6.21 8.04 5.17
N ASN A 19 4.98 7.62 5.42
CA ASN A 19 3.78 8.33 4.99
C ASN A 19 3.66 9.73 5.60
N HIS A 20 4.17 9.93 6.81
CA HIS A 20 4.19 11.24 7.43
C HIS A 20 5.12 12.20 6.70
N TYR A 21 6.35 11.78 6.39
CA TYR A 21 7.36 12.66 5.76
C TYR A 21 7.17 12.83 4.25
N PHE A 22 6.99 11.72 3.52
CA PHE A 22 6.98 11.71 2.04
C PHE A 22 5.59 11.79 1.42
N GLY A 23 4.55 11.60 2.21
CA GLY A 23 3.18 11.48 1.70
C GLY A 23 2.88 10.09 1.14
N ARG A 24 1.60 9.88 0.75
CA ARG A 24 1.16 8.57 0.23
C ARG A 24 1.78 8.27 -1.13
N ARG A 25 1.79 9.28 -1.99
CA ARG A 25 2.37 9.18 -3.34
C ARG A 25 3.88 8.97 -3.28
N GLY A 26 4.58 9.72 -2.41
CA GLY A 26 6.03 9.60 -2.24
C GLY A 26 6.43 8.23 -1.68
N GLU A 27 5.69 7.71 -0.72
CA GLU A 27 5.91 6.37 -0.17
C GLU A 27 5.72 5.29 -1.23
N ILE A 28 4.62 5.31 -2.00
CA ILE A 28 4.36 4.34 -3.08
C ILE A 28 5.46 4.40 -4.14
N PHE A 29 6.02 5.58 -4.42
CA PHE A 29 7.14 5.73 -5.35
C PHE A 29 8.41 5.10 -4.81
N ILE A 30 8.79 5.39 -3.57
CA ILE A 30 10.00 4.83 -2.92
C ILE A 30 9.91 3.30 -2.85
N THR A 31 8.79 2.79 -2.36
CA THR A 31 8.58 1.33 -2.28
C THR A 31 8.49 0.70 -3.67
N GLY A 32 7.94 1.42 -4.65
CA GLY A 32 7.92 1.00 -6.04
C GLY A 32 9.33 0.82 -6.63
N ILE A 33 10.26 1.76 -6.35
CA ILE A 33 11.67 1.62 -6.77
C ILE A 33 12.31 0.38 -6.15
N ILE A 34 12.07 0.15 -4.86
CA ILE A 34 12.55 -1.07 -4.17
C ILE A 34 12.00 -2.32 -4.87
N LEU A 35 10.72 -2.32 -5.23
CA LEU A 35 10.06 -3.44 -5.91
C LEU A 35 10.46 -3.61 -7.37
N VAL A 36 11.06 -2.61 -8.01
CA VAL A 36 11.70 -2.74 -9.34
C VAL A 36 13.11 -3.29 -9.19
N ALA A 37 13.89 -2.76 -8.25
CA ALA A 37 15.30 -3.14 -8.09
C ALA A 37 15.47 -4.57 -7.54
N THR A 38 14.61 -5.00 -6.62
CA THR A 38 14.75 -6.31 -5.96
C THR A 38 14.50 -7.51 -6.86
N PRO A 39 13.52 -7.56 -7.78
CA PRO A 39 13.38 -8.66 -8.73
C PRO A 39 14.56 -8.73 -9.71
N ILE A 40 15.03 -7.58 -10.20
CA ILE A 40 16.22 -7.51 -11.06
C ILE A 40 17.42 -8.08 -10.32
N GLY A 41 17.68 -7.63 -9.10
CA GLY A 41 18.74 -8.16 -8.25
C GLY A 41 18.62 -9.66 -8.00
N SER A 42 17.40 -10.17 -7.82
CA SER A 42 17.13 -11.60 -7.63
C SER A 42 17.53 -12.45 -8.85
N GLY A 43 17.35 -11.88 -10.07
CA GLY A 43 17.77 -12.54 -11.31
C GLY A 43 19.29 -12.69 -11.44
N PHE A 44 20.07 -11.78 -10.84
CA PHE A 44 21.55 -11.79 -10.85
C PHE A 44 22.16 -12.49 -9.65
N ALA A 45 21.39 -12.91 -8.65
CA ALA A 45 21.90 -13.56 -7.46
C ALA A 45 22.63 -14.87 -7.80
N GLN A 46 23.85 -15.03 -7.26
CA GLN A 46 24.67 -16.23 -7.45
C GLN A 46 24.70 -17.12 -6.22
N THR A 47 24.53 -16.51 -5.01
CA THR A 47 24.52 -17.23 -3.74
C THR A 47 23.13 -17.13 -3.09
N TRP A 48 22.81 -18.13 -2.26
CA TRP A 48 21.53 -18.13 -1.57
C TRP A 48 21.43 -17.00 -0.53
N GLU A 49 22.54 -16.58 0.05
CA GLU A 49 22.60 -15.48 1.01
C GLU A 49 22.23 -14.14 0.37
N GLN A 50 22.74 -13.90 -0.85
CA GLN A 50 22.36 -12.73 -1.64
C GLN A 50 20.86 -12.74 -1.96
N LEU A 51 20.34 -13.88 -2.39
CA LEU A 51 18.93 -14.04 -2.66
C LEU A 51 18.07 -13.79 -1.42
N PHE A 52 18.52 -14.28 -0.25
CA PHE A 52 17.84 -14.05 1.02
C PHE A 52 17.80 -12.58 1.38
N ALA A 53 18.93 -11.86 1.29
CA ALA A 53 19.00 -10.43 1.59
C ALA A 53 18.09 -9.60 0.66
N ILE A 54 18.10 -9.89 -0.65
CA ILE A 54 17.26 -9.22 -1.63
C ILE A 54 15.78 -9.48 -1.34
N ARG A 55 15.41 -10.71 -1.02
CA ARG A 55 14.04 -11.10 -0.65
C ARG A 55 13.58 -10.43 0.64
N PHE A 56 14.46 -10.25 1.59
CA PHE A 56 14.15 -9.54 2.84
C PHE A 56 13.80 -8.07 2.56
N VAL A 57 14.60 -7.38 1.75
CA VAL A 57 14.34 -5.98 1.34
C VAL A 57 13.04 -5.88 0.53
N MET A 58 12.81 -6.84 -0.39
CA MET A 58 11.57 -6.91 -1.16
C MET A 58 10.35 -7.04 -0.26
N GLY A 59 10.42 -7.87 0.80
CA GLY A 59 9.34 -8.04 1.75
C GLY A 59 8.99 -6.75 2.50
N ILE A 60 9.99 -5.95 2.89
CA ILE A 60 9.75 -4.63 3.49
C ILE A 60 8.97 -3.73 2.52
N GLY A 61 9.37 -3.68 1.24
CA GLY A 61 8.67 -2.90 0.22
C GLY A 61 7.22 -3.35 -0.01
N ILE A 62 6.98 -4.65 -0.07
CA ILE A 62 5.63 -5.23 -0.21
C ILE A 62 4.77 -4.86 1.00
N GLY A 63 5.29 -5.02 2.23
CA GLY A 63 4.57 -4.72 3.46
C GLY A 63 4.15 -3.26 3.56
N ALA A 64 5.06 -2.35 3.28
CA ALA A 64 4.80 -0.91 3.27
C ALA A 64 3.73 -0.52 2.22
N LYS A 65 3.89 -1.00 0.98
CA LYS A 65 2.93 -0.75 -0.10
C LYS A 65 1.53 -1.31 0.22
N ASN A 66 1.45 -2.52 0.76
CA ASN A 66 0.18 -3.16 1.09
C ASN A 66 -0.61 -2.37 2.16
N ALA A 67 0.06 -1.68 3.06
CA ALA A 67 -0.59 -0.81 4.03
C ALA A 67 -1.02 0.54 3.40
N THR A 68 -0.18 1.15 2.56
CA THR A 68 -0.44 2.51 2.02
C THR A 68 -1.49 2.52 0.91
N VAL A 69 -1.47 1.57 -0.03
CA VAL A 69 -2.32 1.65 -1.23
C VAL A 69 -3.82 1.61 -0.92
N PRO A 70 -4.35 0.75 -0.03
CA PRO A 70 -5.76 0.80 0.33
C PRO A 70 -6.15 2.11 1.02
N ILE A 71 -5.28 2.66 1.88
CA ILE A 71 -5.50 3.95 2.55
C ILE A 71 -5.56 5.06 1.49
N PHE A 72 -4.59 5.12 0.60
CA PHE A 72 -4.54 6.10 -0.49
C PHE A 72 -5.79 6.04 -1.38
N SER A 73 -6.21 4.83 -1.77
CA SER A 73 -7.44 4.62 -2.54
C SER A 73 -8.67 5.14 -1.80
N SER A 74 -8.77 4.88 -0.49
CA SER A 74 -9.89 5.33 0.33
C SER A 74 -9.94 6.86 0.51
N GLU A 75 -8.77 7.51 0.56
CA GLU A 75 -8.64 8.98 0.71
C GLU A 75 -8.99 9.72 -0.58
N LEU A 76 -8.73 9.13 -1.75
CA LEU A 76 -9.07 9.70 -3.06
C LEU A 76 -10.51 9.42 -3.50
N ALA A 77 -11.06 8.29 -3.07
CA ALA A 77 -12.36 7.82 -3.51
C ALA A 77 -13.51 8.72 -3.03
N PRO A 78 -14.52 9.01 -3.90
CA PRO A 78 -15.79 9.58 -3.47
C PRO A 78 -16.48 8.67 -2.46
N ALA A 79 -17.24 9.25 -1.52
CA ALA A 79 -17.94 8.48 -0.47
C ALA A 79 -18.80 7.35 -1.05
N ARG A 80 -19.46 7.60 -2.19
CA ARG A 80 -20.35 6.64 -2.86
C ARG A 80 -19.62 5.39 -3.40
N THR A 81 -18.41 5.54 -3.91
CA THR A 81 -17.66 4.47 -4.58
C THR A 81 -16.46 3.97 -3.77
N ARG A 82 -16.23 4.53 -2.57
CA ARG A 82 -15.07 4.19 -1.73
C ARG A 82 -14.95 2.71 -1.46
N GLY A 83 -16.03 2.05 -1.07
CA GLY A 83 -16.03 0.61 -0.80
C GLY A 83 -15.63 -0.22 -2.03
N ALA A 84 -16.20 0.10 -3.20
CA ALA A 84 -15.86 -0.58 -4.44
C ALA A 84 -14.38 -0.41 -4.79
N LEU A 85 -13.84 0.81 -4.73
CA LEU A 85 -12.43 1.09 -5.06
C LEU A 85 -11.45 0.40 -4.11
N VAL A 86 -11.78 0.29 -2.83
CA VAL A 86 -10.97 -0.47 -1.87
C VAL A 86 -11.04 -1.97 -2.19
N MET A 87 -12.21 -2.49 -2.60
CA MET A 87 -12.33 -3.90 -3.01
C MET A 87 -11.59 -4.21 -4.31
N PHE A 88 -11.44 -3.27 -5.23
CA PHE A 88 -10.61 -3.44 -6.43
C PHE A 88 -9.15 -3.80 -6.10
N TRP A 89 -8.67 -3.44 -4.93
CA TRP A 89 -7.36 -3.90 -4.44
C TRP A 89 -7.23 -5.42 -4.50
N GLN A 90 -8.23 -6.14 -3.97
CA GLN A 90 -8.22 -7.60 -3.95
C GLN A 90 -8.27 -8.18 -5.38
N LEU A 91 -9.04 -7.57 -6.26
CA LEU A 91 -9.11 -7.99 -7.66
C LEU A 91 -7.76 -7.86 -8.36
N TRP A 92 -7.02 -6.77 -8.12
CA TRP A 92 -5.68 -6.59 -8.66
C TRP A 92 -4.65 -7.57 -8.07
N VAL A 93 -4.82 -8.00 -6.82
CA VAL A 93 -3.99 -9.07 -6.23
C VAL A 93 -4.21 -10.38 -6.99
N VAL A 94 -5.46 -10.77 -7.22
CA VAL A 94 -5.79 -11.99 -7.99
C VAL A 94 -5.26 -11.91 -9.43
N ALA A 95 -5.44 -10.77 -10.09
CA ALA A 95 -4.90 -10.54 -11.43
C ALA A 95 -3.36 -10.65 -11.44
N GLY A 96 -2.69 -10.13 -10.43
CA GLY A 96 -1.24 -10.24 -10.27
C GLY A 96 -0.76 -11.69 -10.10
N ILE A 97 -1.47 -12.48 -9.31
CA ILE A 97 -1.21 -13.92 -9.14
C ILE A 97 -1.38 -14.65 -10.48
N PHE A 98 -2.47 -14.40 -11.19
CA PHE A 98 -2.71 -14.98 -12.52
C PHE A 98 -1.60 -14.65 -13.51
N LEU A 99 -1.18 -13.39 -13.59
CA LEU A 99 -0.08 -12.96 -14.46
C LEU A 99 1.25 -13.61 -14.05
N GLY A 100 1.51 -13.77 -12.76
CA GLY A 100 2.70 -14.45 -12.25
C GLY A 100 2.75 -15.93 -12.67
N PHE A 101 1.66 -16.65 -12.49
CA PHE A 101 1.58 -18.04 -12.96
C PHE A 101 1.69 -18.15 -14.49
N SER A 102 1.05 -17.26 -15.25
CA SER A 102 1.17 -17.23 -16.71
C SER A 102 2.62 -17.00 -17.15
N ALA A 103 3.33 -16.07 -16.52
CA ALA A 103 4.75 -15.84 -16.78
C ALA A 103 5.59 -17.08 -16.48
N ASN A 104 5.31 -17.78 -15.36
CA ASN A 104 6.00 -19.00 -15.00
C ASN A 104 5.80 -20.12 -16.04
N VAL A 105 4.59 -20.26 -16.58
CA VAL A 105 4.29 -21.25 -17.63
C VAL A 105 5.03 -20.93 -18.93
N ILE A 106 5.10 -19.66 -19.32
CA ILE A 106 5.80 -19.23 -20.54
C ILE A 106 7.31 -19.49 -20.46
N VAL A 107 7.90 -19.28 -19.27
CA VAL A 107 9.35 -19.33 -19.07
C VAL A 107 9.85 -20.72 -18.67
N LYS A 108 8.97 -21.66 -18.27
CA LYS A 108 9.36 -22.98 -17.72
C LYS A 108 10.33 -23.77 -18.62
N ASP A 109 10.18 -23.67 -19.95
CA ASP A 109 10.95 -24.46 -20.91
C ASP A 109 12.30 -23.82 -21.32
N THR A 110 12.70 -22.71 -20.67
CA THR A 110 13.92 -21.95 -20.99
C THR A 110 15.20 -22.60 -20.38
N GLY A 111 15.08 -23.74 -19.69
CA GLY A 111 16.22 -24.47 -19.11
C GLY A 111 16.74 -23.88 -17.79
N ALA A 112 18.07 -23.91 -17.59
CA ALA A 112 18.69 -23.52 -16.32
C ALA A 112 18.48 -22.06 -15.91
N ILE A 113 18.11 -21.18 -16.83
CA ILE A 113 17.89 -19.75 -16.60
C ILE A 113 16.42 -19.45 -16.23
N ALA A 114 15.51 -20.44 -16.37
CA ALA A 114 14.08 -20.26 -16.17
C ALA A 114 13.73 -19.61 -14.82
N TRP A 115 14.30 -20.11 -13.73
CA TRP A 115 14.05 -19.59 -12.38
C TRP A 115 14.48 -18.11 -12.20
N ARG A 116 15.56 -17.69 -12.86
CA ARG A 116 16.03 -16.29 -12.83
C ARG A 116 15.08 -15.36 -13.58
N LEU A 117 14.59 -15.80 -14.73
CA LEU A 117 13.62 -15.04 -15.52
C LEU A 117 12.26 -14.95 -14.80
N GLN A 118 11.83 -16.04 -14.14
CA GLN A 118 10.62 -16.06 -13.34
C GLN A 118 10.69 -15.04 -12.18
N LEU A 119 11.79 -15.05 -11.42
CA LEU A 119 12.00 -14.10 -10.34
C LEU A 119 12.15 -12.65 -10.84
N GLY A 120 12.82 -12.48 -11.97
CA GLY A 120 13.04 -11.18 -12.59
C GLY A 120 11.76 -10.58 -13.19
N SER A 121 10.84 -11.39 -13.75
CA SER A 121 9.65 -10.89 -14.45
C SER A 121 8.76 -9.95 -13.62
N ALA A 122 8.80 -10.06 -12.31
CA ALA A 122 8.07 -9.21 -11.39
C ALA A 122 8.45 -7.72 -11.47
N PHE A 123 9.58 -7.36 -12.13
CA PHE A 123 9.95 -5.95 -12.31
C PHE A 123 8.99 -5.21 -13.25
N ILE A 124 8.36 -5.91 -14.22
CA ILE A 124 7.49 -5.32 -15.24
C ILE A 124 6.27 -4.61 -14.59
N PRO A 125 5.42 -5.28 -13.80
CA PRO A 125 4.30 -4.62 -13.16
C PRO A 125 4.75 -3.57 -12.12
N ALA A 126 5.90 -3.75 -11.47
CA ALA A 126 6.45 -2.76 -10.56
C ALA A 126 6.86 -1.47 -11.29
N LEU A 127 7.45 -1.59 -12.48
CA LEU A 127 7.81 -0.45 -13.32
C LEU A 127 6.58 0.35 -13.75
N VAL A 128 5.52 -0.33 -14.18
CA VAL A 128 4.24 0.30 -14.54
C VAL A 128 3.67 1.08 -13.35
N LEU A 129 3.75 0.53 -12.15
CA LEU A 129 3.30 1.21 -10.94
C LEU A 129 4.13 2.46 -10.64
N VAL A 130 5.46 2.40 -10.73
CA VAL A 130 6.36 3.54 -10.50
C VAL A 130 6.09 4.66 -11.49
N CYS A 131 5.90 4.35 -12.77
CA CYS A 131 5.55 5.34 -13.77
C CYS A 131 4.14 5.90 -13.55
N GLY A 132 3.18 5.04 -13.20
CA GLY A 132 1.78 5.40 -13.03
C GLY A 132 1.49 6.28 -11.81
N VAL A 133 2.25 6.14 -10.73
CA VAL A 133 1.99 6.88 -9.49
C VAL A 133 2.12 8.40 -9.66
N TYR A 134 2.94 8.87 -10.60
CA TYR A 134 3.10 10.29 -10.87
C TYR A 134 1.88 10.94 -11.53
N PHE A 135 1.04 10.19 -12.20
CA PHE A 135 -0.22 10.68 -12.76
C PHE A 135 -1.30 10.86 -11.69
N CYS A 136 -1.18 10.21 -10.53
CA CYS A 136 -2.11 10.38 -9.43
C CYS A 136 -1.80 11.64 -8.63
N PRO A 137 -2.81 12.42 -8.22
CA PRO A 137 -2.61 13.53 -7.29
C PRO A 137 -2.25 13.01 -5.89
N GLU A 138 -1.61 13.84 -5.07
CA GLU A 138 -1.30 13.50 -3.68
C GLU A 138 -2.57 13.46 -2.83
N SER A 139 -2.54 12.72 -1.72
CA SER A 139 -3.65 12.63 -0.79
C SER A 139 -4.06 14.00 -0.24
N PRO A 140 -5.33 14.40 -0.42
CA PRO A 140 -5.84 15.66 0.14
C PRO A 140 -5.73 15.70 1.67
N ARG A 141 -5.96 14.58 2.36
CA ARG A 141 -5.84 14.49 3.83
C ARG A 141 -4.41 14.74 4.31
N TRP A 142 -3.41 14.19 3.60
CA TRP A 142 -2.02 14.43 3.93
C TRP A 142 -1.63 15.89 3.71
N LEU A 143 -2.10 16.50 2.62
CA LEU A 143 -1.85 17.91 2.31
C LEU A 143 -2.44 18.83 3.38
N MET A 144 -3.66 18.55 3.86
CA MET A 144 -4.30 19.29 4.97
C MET A 144 -3.49 19.16 6.27
N LYS A 145 -2.99 17.94 6.60
CA LYS A 145 -2.15 17.72 7.79
C LYS A 145 -0.87 18.57 7.78
N HIS A 146 -0.34 18.88 6.59
CA HIS A 146 0.86 19.71 6.42
C HIS A 146 0.55 21.19 6.14
N GLY A 147 -0.68 21.63 6.36
CA GLY A 147 -1.09 23.04 6.17
C GLY A 147 -1.14 23.51 4.70
N LYS A 148 -1.03 22.58 3.74
CA LYS A 148 -1.03 22.89 2.29
C LYS A 148 -2.46 22.86 1.73
N TYR A 149 -3.32 23.73 2.24
CA TYR A 149 -4.75 23.75 1.93
C TYR A 149 -5.05 23.99 0.44
N ASP A 150 -4.31 24.89 -0.21
CA ASP A 150 -4.49 25.20 -1.64
C ASP A 150 -4.22 23.96 -2.52
N LYS A 151 -3.14 23.23 -2.22
CA LYS A 151 -2.80 21.99 -2.95
C LYS A 151 -3.81 20.88 -2.68
N ALA A 152 -4.36 20.82 -1.48
CA ALA A 152 -5.43 19.87 -1.15
C ALA A 152 -6.69 20.16 -1.97
N PHE A 153 -7.09 21.41 -2.12
CA PHE A 153 -8.21 21.80 -2.97
C PHE A 153 -7.97 21.47 -4.45
N GLN A 154 -6.75 21.77 -4.96
CA GLN A 154 -6.36 21.39 -6.32
C GLN A 154 -6.40 19.88 -6.56
N SER A 155 -6.01 19.09 -5.55
CA SER A 155 -6.12 17.63 -5.61
C SER A 155 -7.58 17.18 -5.76
N PHE A 156 -8.51 17.77 -5.00
CA PHE A 156 -9.95 17.50 -5.17
C PHE A 156 -10.47 17.91 -6.56
N LEU A 157 -10.04 19.04 -7.08
CA LEU A 157 -10.43 19.48 -8.43
C LEU A 157 -10.00 18.51 -9.52
N LYS A 158 -8.84 17.86 -9.38
CA LYS A 158 -8.36 16.86 -10.34
C LYS A 158 -9.15 15.55 -10.30
N ILE A 159 -9.73 15.22 -9.14
CA ILE A 159 -10.40 13.92 -8.92
C ILE A 159 -11.91 14.01 -9.15
N ARG A 160 -12.50 15.19 -8.98
CA ARG A 160 -13.96 15.39 -9.08
C ARG A 160 -14.35 15.99 -10.43
N ALA A 161 -15.47 15.49 -10.97
CA ALA A 161 -15.99 15.96 -12.27
C ALA A 161 -16.43 17.43 -12.27
N HIS A 162 -16.90 17.95 -11.12
CA HIS A 162 -17.41 19.31 -11.01
C HIS A 162 -16.78 20.06 -9.83
N PRO A 163 -16.41 21.34 -10.01
CA PRO A 163 -15.81 22.17 -8.96
C PRO A 163 -16.67 22.28 -7.69
N ILE A 164 -17.99 22.32 -7.83
CA ILE A 164 -18.93 22.39 -6.69
C ILE A 164 -18.83 21.12 -5.82
N ILE A 165 -18.74 19.96 -6.45
CA ILE A 165 -18.57 18.68 -5.73
C ILE A 165 -17.20 18.64 -5.04
N ALA A 166 -16.17 19.14 -5.71
CA ALA A 166 -14.83 19.24 -5.13
C ALA A 166 -14.81 20.16 -3.90
N ALA A 167 -15.46 21.33 -3.97
CA ALA A 167 -15.56 22.26 -2.85
C ALA A 167 -16.34 21.66 -1.67
N ARG A 168 -17.45 20.96 -1.93
CA ARG A 168 -18.22 20.27 -0.91
C ARG A 168 -17.38 19.21 -0.21
N ASP A 169 -16.73 18.32 -0.98
CA ASP A 169 -15.95 17.19 -0.43
C ASP A 169 -14.70 17.70 0.31
N TYR A 170 -14.11 18.81 -0.15
CA TYR A 170 -13.04 19.51 0.54
C TYR A 170 -13.50 20.03 1.90
N TYR A 171 -14.65 20.74 1.96
CA TYR A 171 -15.20 21.27 3.20
C TYR A 171 -15.52 20.15 4.21
N TYR A 172 -16.16 19.06 3.77
CA TYR A 172 -16.41 17.92 4.64
C TYR A 172 -15.12 17.30 5.17
N SER A 173 -14.11 17.14 4.33
CA SER A 173 -12.82 16.60 4.73
C SER A 173 -12.09 17.51 5.71
N TYR A 174 -12.22 18.83 5.54
CA TYR A 174 -11.66 19.82 6.45
C TYR A 174 -12.32 19.78 7.82
N VAL A 175 -13.65 19.76 7.88
CA VAL A 175 -14.40 19.67 9.14
C VAL A 175 -14.05 18.39 9.90
N ILE A 176 -13.99 17.24 9.20
CA ILE A 176 -13.60 15.98 9.82
C ILE A 176 -12.16 16.06 10.36
N TYR A 177 -11.25 16.65 9.61
CA TYR A 177 -9.85 16.83 10.05
C TYR A 177 -9.73 17.68 11.31
N GLU A 178 -10.47 18.81 11.38
CA GLU A 178 -10.49 19.66 12.57
C GLU A 178 -11.10 18.93 13.80
N GLN A 179 -12.14 18.15 13.59
CA GLN A 179 -12.71 17.32 14.66
C GLN A 179 -11.72 16.25 15.13
N GLU A 180 -11.05 15.54 14.20
CA GLU A 180 -10.02 14.55 14.53
C GLU A 180 -8.87 15.21 15.31
N LYS A 181 -8.44 16.40 14.92
CA LYS A 181 -7.39 17.16 15.59
C LYS A 181 -7.78 17.56 17.00
N ALA A 182 -9.03 17.98 17.21
CA ALA A 182 -9.56 18.35 18.52
C ALA A 182 -9.64 17.14 19.46
N ILE A 183 -10.01 15.95 18.94
CA ILE A 183 -10.13 14.72 19.73
C ILE A 183 -8.76 14.08 19.99
N ALA A 184 -7.86 14.13 19.01
CA ALA A 184 -6.57 13.43 19.06
C ALA A 184 -5.55 14.04 20.03
N GLY A 185 -5.76 15.26 20.52
CA GLY A 185 -4.99 15.89 21.63
C GLY A 185 -3.46 15.82 21.52
N GLY A 186 -2.86 15.62 20.32
CA GLY A 186 -1.40 15.58 20.14
C GLY A 186 -0.72 14.30 20.63
N GLY A 187 -1.44 13.20 20.82
CA GLY A 187 -0.90 11.93 21.32
C GLY A 187 0.23 11.36 20.45
N SER A 188 1.32 10.90 21.09
CA SER A 188 2.45 10.21 20.46
C SER A 188 2.00 8.94 19.74
N TYR A 189 2.82 8.46 18.80
CA TYR A 189 2.59 7.20 18.06
C TYR A 189 2.27 6.01 19.00
N PHE A 190 3.02 5.89 20.10
CA PHE A 190 2.79 4.84 21.11
C PHE A 190 1.43 4.99 21.83
N THR A 191 0.97 6.21 22.07
CA THR A 191 -0.35 6.46 22.67
C THR A 191 -1.45 5.98 21.72
N ARG A 192 -1.33 6.26 20.42
CA ARG A 192 -2.30 5.79 19.40
C ARG A 192 -2.32 4.27 19.28
N MET A 193 -1.16 3.60 19.38
CA MET A 193 -1.12 2.13 19.40
C MET A 193 -1.83 1.57 20.64
N ARG A 194 -1.65 2.19 21.80
CA ARG A 194 -2.36 1.80 23.04
C ARG A 194 -3.87 2.00 22.90
N ASP A 195 -4.30 3.08 22.28
CA ASP A 195 -5.71 3.41 22.08
C ASP A 195 -6.47 2.37 21.23
N ILE A 196 -5.79 1.64 20.35
CA ILE A 196 -6.36 0.52 19.59
C ILE A 196 -6.92 -0.57 20.52
N PHE A 197 -6.27 -0.78 21.66
CA PHE A 197 -6.67 -1.80 22.64
C PHE A 197 -7.51 -1.22 23.80
N THR A 198 -7.38 0.08 24.09
CA THR A 198 -8.01 0.71 25.25
C THR A 198 -9.41 1.23 24.93
N ILE A 199 -9.63 1.81 23.74
CA ILE A 199 -10.92 2.40 23.35
C ILE A 199 -11.86 1.29 22.87
N PRO A 200 -13.03 1.06 23.53
CA PRO A 200 -13.92 -0.08 23.23
C PRO A 200 -14.43 -0.08 21.78
N ARG A 201 -14.69 1.08 21.20
CA ARG A 201 -15.16 1.22 19.80
C ARG A 201 -14.09 0.77 18.82
N ILE A 202 -12.84 1.22 19.00
CA ILE A 202 -11.71 0.88 18.13
C ILE A 202 -11.35 -0.60 18.29
N ARG A 203 -11.35 -1.09 19.53
CA ARG A 203 -11.09 -2.50 19.85
C ARG A 203 -12.06 -3.45 19.15
N ARG A 204 -13.37 -3.14 19.15
CA ARG A 204 -14.39 -3.97 18.46
C ARG A 204 -14.16 -3.98 16.95
N ALA A 205 -13.85 -2.83 16.35
CA ALA A 205 -13.53 -2.74 14.93
C ALA A 205 -12.26 -3.53 14.58
N ASN A 206 -11.24 -3.46 15.43
CA ASN A 206 -9.99 -4.21 15.27
C ASN A 206 -10.22 -5.72 15.36
N TYR A 207 -11.01 -6.21 16.30
CA TYR A 207 -11.37 -7.63 16.39
C TYR A 207 -12.12 -8.11 15.15
N GLY A 208 -13.08 -7.33 14.63
CA GLY A 208 -13.79 -7.67 13.40
C GLY A 208 -12.85 -7.76 12.20
N ALA A 209 -11.97 -6.78 12.01
CA ALA A 209 -10.98 -6.79 10.95
C ALA A 209 -10.00 -7.96 11.08
N SER A 210 -9.50 -8.23 12.29
CA SER A 210 -8.56 -9.33 12.57
C SER A 210 -9.20 -10.69 12.30
N THR A 211 -10.47 -10.89 12.68
CA THR A 211 -11.19 -12.14 12.41
C THR A 211 -11.31 -12.41 10.92
N VAL A 212 -11.66 -11.38 10.12
CA VAL A 212 -11.75 -11.52 8.66
C VAL A 212 -10.37 -11.86 8.06
N MET A 213 -9.31 -11.20 8.50
CA MET A 213 -7.95 -11.47 8.01
C MET A 213 -7.45 -12.85 8.38
N ILE A 214 -7.72 -13.32 9.61
CA ILE A 214 -7.38 -14.68 10.05
C ILE A 214 -8.16 -15.70 9.22
N ALA A 215 -9.47 -15.52 9.03
CA ALA A 215 -10.29 -16.39 8.22
C ALA A 215 -9.76 -16.47 6.77
N GLN A 216 -9.36 -15.35 6.18
CA GLN A 216 -8.77 -15.31 4.83
C GLN A 216 -7.46 -16.12 4.76
N GLN A 217 -6.59 -16.03 5.77
CA GLN A 217 -5.34 -16.82 5.80
C GLN A 217 -5.62 -18.31 6.01
N MET A 218 -6.61 -18.65 6.84
CA MET A 218 -7.00 -20.04 7.09
C MET A 218 -7.66 -20.72 5.87
N CYS A 219 -8.16 -19.96 4.91
CA CYS A 219 -8.65 -20.49 3.62
C CYS A 219 -7.53 -21.01 2.69
N GLY A 220 -6.26 -20.96 3.10
CA GLY A 220 -5.15 -21.57 2.36
C GLY A 220 -4.70 -20.82 1.10
N ILE A 221 -5.11 -19.57 0.92
CA ILE A 221 -4.78 -18.75 -0.27
C ILE A 221 -3.27 -18.61 -0.52
N ASN A 222 -2.45 -18.76 0.54
CA ASN A 222 -0.99 -18.63 0.48
C ASN A 222 -0.27 -19.96 0.70
N SER A 223 -0.95 -21.10 0.67
CA SER A 223 -0.37 -22.43 0.98
C SER A 223 0.19 -23.16 -0.25
N GLU A 224 -0.01 -22.63 -1.48
CA GLU A 224 0.51 -23.19 -2.74
C GLU A 224 1.84 -22.56 -3.18
#